data_26e3ffcb663c084d3483d7100dfc5a59
#
_entry.id   26e3ffcb663c084d3483d7100dfc5a59
#
_cell.length_a   1.000
_cell.length_b   1.000
_cell.length_c   1.000
_cell.angle_alpha   90.00
_cell.angle_beta   90.00
_cell.angle_gamma   90.00
#
_symmetry.space_group_name_H-M   'P 1'
#
loop_
_entity.id
_entity.type
_entity.pdbx_description
1 polymer ?
#
loop_
_entity_poly.entity_id
_entity_poly.type
_entity_poly.pdbx_seq_one_letter_code
_entity_poly.pdbx_strand_id
1 'polypeptide(L)'
;MVEKNKANDRQVLIKVEHLVKHFPIKSGFLQPKKAVHAVENVSFEIFKGETLGLVGESGCGKTTLGRTVIRLYEPTSGRITYDGEVIFDSETKTAVPMKPYREKMQMIFQDPSASLDPRMTVGEIIGEAL
;
A
#
# COMPACT_ATOMS: atom_id res chain seq x y z
N MET A 1 17.41 19.39 36.00
CA MET A 1 17.63 18.21 35.15
C MET A 1 16.40 18.08 34.26
N VAL A 2 16.51 18.45 33.01
CA VAL A 2 15.39 18.37 32.07
C VAL A 2 15.41 16.96 31.48
N GLU A 3 14.44 16.13 31.84
CA GLU A 3 14.18 14.88 31.14
C GLU A 3 13.86 15.19 29.68
N LYS A 4 14.83 14.96 28.82
CA LYS A 4 14.56 14.93 27.36
C LYS A 4 13.61 13.77 27.07
N ASN A 5 12.39 14.12 26.70
CA ASN A 5 11.36 13.25 26.19
C ASN A 5 11.98 12.30 25.15
N LYS A 6 11.99 11.00 25.45
CA LYS A 6 12.39 9.89 24.54
C LYS A 6 11.43 9.67 23.36
N ALA A 7 10.61 10.65 23.01
CA ALA A 7 9.59 10.53 21.99
C ALA A 7 10.09 10.79 20.55
N ASN A 8 11.36 11.13 20.33
CA ASN A 8 11.82 11.68 19.05
C ASN A 8 12.90 10.86 18.32
N ASP A 9 13.09 9.59 18.68
CA ASP A 9 14.13 8.75 18.06
C ASP A 9 13.53 7.52 17.32
N ARG A 10 12.23 7.60 16.94
CA ARG A 10 11.59 6.53 16.18
C ARG A 10 11.87 6.74 14.70
N GLN A 11 12.56 5.79 14.10
CA GLN A 11 12.80 5.80 12.64
C GLN A 11 11.51 5.51 11.90
N VAL A 12 11.10 6.43 11.01
CA VAL A 12 9.97 6.21 10.10
C VAL A 12 10.34 5.13 9.08
N LEU A 13 9.53 4.09 9.01
CA LEU A 13 9.68 3.01 8.04
C LEU A 13 8.88 3.30 6.76
N ILE A 14 7.63 3.71 6.91
CA ILE A 14 6.76 4.08 5.79
C ILE A 14 6.20 5.47 6.05
N LYS A 15 6.32 6.36 5.09
CA LYS A 15 5.66 7.65 5.08
C LYS A 15 4.78 7.76 3.84
N VAL A 16 3.52 8.06 4.06
CA VAL A 16 2.51 8.27 3.02
C VAL A 16 2.03 9.72 3.09
N GLU A 17 2.07 10.42 1.97
CA GLU A 17 1.71 11.84 1.88
C GLU A 17 0.70 12.06 0.74
N HIS A 18 -0.47 12.58 1.09
CA HIS A 18 -1.54 12.96 0.16
C HIS A 18 -1.91 11.86 -0.85
N LEU A 19 -1.92 10.60 -0.38
CA LEU A 19 -2.16 9.44 -1.24
C LEU A 19 -3.58 9.43 -1.77
N VAL A 20 -3.70 9.26 -3.09
CA VAL A 20 -4.97 9.14 -3.80
C VAL A 20 -4.96 7.88 -4.65
N LYS A 21 -6.07 7.15 -4.63
CA LYS A 21 -6.32 6.05 -5.56
C LYS A 21 -7.72 6.11 -6.12
N HIS A 22 -7.81 6.37 -7.40
CA HIS A 22 -9.03 6.33 -8.18
C HIS A 22 -9.00 5.18 -9.18
N PHE A 23 -10.14 4.52 -9.35
CA PHE A 23 -10.33 3.50 -10.38
C PHE A 23 -11.22 4.06 -11.49
N PRO A 24 -10.71 4.24 -12.71
CA PRO A 24 -11.54 4.74 -13.81
C PRO A 24 -12.61 3.70 -14.18
N ILE A 25 -13.86 4.17 -14.28
CA ILE A 25 -14.96 3.37 -14.81
C ILE A 25 -14.96 3.58 -16.33
N LYS A 26 -14.95 2.47 -17.08
CA LYS A 26 -15.13 2.51 -18.54
C LYS A 26 -16.55 3.01 -18.83
N SER A 27 -16.68 4.27 -19.21
CA SER A 27 -17.91 4.85 -19.74
C SER A 27 -17.84 4.82 -21.27
N GLY A 28 -19.02 4.70 -21.92
CA GLY A 28 -19.11 4.71 -23.39
C GLY A 28 -18.57 6.01 -24.00
N PHE A 29 -18.34 6.00 -25.32
CA PHE A 29 -17.62 7.04 -26.09
C PHE A 29 -18.15 8.49 -25.94
N LEU A 30 -19.36 8.67 -25.40
CA LEU A 30 -20.02 9.96 -25.20
C LEU A 30 -20.36 10.31 -23.74
N GLN A 31 -19.87 9.54 -22.76
CA GLN A 31 -20.18 9.79 -21.35
C GLN A 31 -18.96 10.38 -20.62
N PRO A 32 -19.19 11.27 -19.61
CA PRO A 32 -18.08 11.80 -18.80
C PRO A 32 -17.35 10.68 -18.09
N LYS A 33 -16.02 10.78 -18.05
CA LYS A 33 -15.15 9.81 -17.35
C LYS A 33 -15.52 9.80 -15.86
N LYS A 34 -16.13 8.71 -15.41
CA LYS A 34 -16.42 8.47 -13.98
C LYS A 34 -15.28 7.66 -13.37
N ALA A 35 -14.99 7.89 -12.11
CA ALA A 35 -14.02 7.13 -11.35
C ALA A 35 -14.57 6.78 -9.97
N VAL A 36 -14.19 5.62 -9.43
CA VAL A 36 -14.40 5.29 -8.03
C VAL A 36 -13.24 5.87 -7.23
N HIS A 37 -13.54 6.76 -6.30
CA HIS A 37 -12.59 7.36 -5.38
C HIS A 37 -12.41 6.42 -4.19
N ALA A 38 -11.48 5.50 -4.28
CA ALA A 38 -11.28 4.46 -3.27
C ALA A 38 -10.36 4.89 -2.12
N VAL A 39 -9.41 5.79 -2.40
CA VAL A 39 -8.55 6.44 -1.41
C VAL A 39 -8.47 7.92 -1.79
N GLU A 40 -8.71 8.80 -0.82
CA GLU A 40 -8.75 10.23 -1.06
C GLU A 40 -7.91 10.96 -0.03
N ASN A 41 -6.79 11.56 -0.49
CA ASN A 41 -5.91 12.44 0.28
C ASN A 41 -5.49 11.90 1.66
N VAL A 42 -4.98 10.67 1.72
CA VAL A 42 -4.60 10.01 2.97
C VAL A 42 -3.12 10.22 3.25
N SER A 43 -2.80 10.65 4.47
CA SER A 43 -1.41 10.82 4.95
C SER A 43 -1.24 10.17 6.31
N PHE A 44 -0.13 9.43 6.50
CA PHE A 44 0.25 8.81 7.78
C PHE A 44 1.71 8.35 7.74
N GLU A 45 2.24 8.01 8.91
CA GLU A 45 3.57 7.42 9.07
C GLU A 45 3.45 6.12 9.84
N ILE A 46 4.33 5.16 9.54
CA ILE A 46 4.52 3.92 10.30
C ILE A 46 6.00 3.88 10.70
N PHE A 47 6.25 3.72 12.00
CA PHE A 47 7.61 3.63 12.53
C PHE A 47 8.11 2.19 12.55
N LYS A 48 9.43 2.00 12.59
CA LYS A 48 10.01 0.66 12.72
C LYS A 48 9.53 -0.01 14.02
N GLY A 49 9.07 -1.26 13.89
CA GLY A 49 8.55 -2.04 15.00
C GLY A 49 7.15 -1.65 15.49
N GLU A 50 6.47 -0.74 14.79
CA GLU A 50 5.11 -0.32 15.13
C GLU A 50 4.06 -1.18 14.42
N THR A 51 2.93 -1.35 15.06
CA THR A 51 1.71 -1.90 14.44
C THR A 51 0.69 -0.77 14.30
N LEU A 52 0.37 -0.40 13.05
CA LEU A 52 -0.67 0.57 12.75
C LEU A 52 -2.00 -0.13 12.46
N GLY A 53 -3.02 0.13 13.27
CA GLY A 53 -4.38 -0.37 13.05
C GLY A 53 -5.17 0.52 12.09
N LEU A 54 -5.75 -0.07 11.04
CA LEU A 54 -6.64 0.61 10.10
C LEU A 54 -8.09 0.17 10.31
N VAL A 55 -8.93 1.07 10.82
CA VAL A 55 -10.31 0.79 11.21
C VAL A 55 -11.28 1.57 10.32
N GLY A 56 -12.44 1.01 10.05
CA GLY A 56 -13.50 1.64 9.26
C GLY A 56 -14.53 0.61 8.78
N GLU A 57 -15.64 1.08 8.26
CA GLU A 57 -16.73 0.24 7.75
C GLU A 57 -16.29 -0.65 6.56
N SER A 58 -17.08 -1.68 6.26
CA SER A 58 -16.86 -2.50 5.07
C SER A 58 -17.00 -1.64 3.81
N GLY A 59 -16.05 -1.81 2.87
CA GLY A 59 -16.07 -1.05 1.61
C GLY A 59 -15.48 0.37 1.67
N CYS A 60 -15.05 0.89 2.84
CA CYS A 60 -14.49 2.24 2.96
C CYS A 60 -13.06 2.41 2.39
N GLY A 61 -12.51 1.42 1.69
CA GLY A 61 -11.22 1.56 1.02
C GLY A 61 -10.00 1.02 1.77
N LYS A 62 -10.13 0.40 2.97
CA LYS A 62 -9.00 -0.13 3.75
C LYS A 62 -8.08 -1.06 2.97
N THR A 63 -8.66 -2.05 2.32
CA THR A 63 -7.91 -3.02 1.49
C THR A 63 -7.23 -2.32 0.31
N THR A 64 -7.92 -1.36 -0.30
CA THR A 64 -7.37 -0.56 -1.40
C THR A 64 -6.19 0.29 -0.92
N LEU A 65 -6.32 0.93 0.24
CA LEU A 65 -5.23 1.71 0.84
C LEU A 65 -4.00 0.83 1.08
N GLY A 66 -4.15 -0.31 1.76
CA GLY A 66 -3.03 -1.23 2.00
C GLY A 66 -2.35 -1.71 0.72
N ARG A 67 -3.14 -2.11 -0.30
CA ARG A 67 -2.61 -2.52 -1.61
C ARG A 67 -1.93 -1.38 -2.37
N THR A 68 -2.40 -0.15 -2.19
CA THR A 68 -1.80 1.02 -2.83
C THR A 68 -0.49 1.41 -2.15
N VAL A 69 -0.39 1.32 -0.83
CA VAL A 69 0.84 1.63 -0.08
C VAL A 69 1.99 0.70 -0.47
N ILE A 70 1.73 -0.60 -0.63
CA ILE A 70 2.74 -1.55 -1.11
C ILE A 70 2.82 -1.63 -2.64
N ARG A 71 2.15 -0.71 -3.35
CA ARG A 71 2.13 -0.61 -4.81
C ARG A 71 1.75 -1.92 -5.54
N LEU A 72 0.80 -2.68 -5.01
CA LEU A 72 0.04 -3.66 -5.79
C LEU A 72 -0.98 -2.97 -6.69
N TYR A 73 -1.51 -1.83 -6.24
CA TYR A 73 -2.22 -0.87 -7.06
C TYR A 73 -1.35 0.39 -7.19
N GLU A 74 -1.04 0.80 -8.41
CA GLU A 74 -0.32 2.06 -8.61
C GLU A 74 -1.17 3.23 -8.10
N PRO A 75 -0.60 4.13 -7.26
CA PRO A 75 -1.31 5.32 -6.82
C PRO A 75 -1.72 6.21 -8.00
N THR A 76 -2.80 6.97 -7.83
CA THR A 76 -3.19 8.00 -8.79
C THR A 76 -2.37 9.27 -8.57
N SER A 77 -2.14 9.64 -7.30
CA SER A 77 -1.25 10.75 -6.90
C SER A 77 -0.79 10.60 -5.46
N GLY A 78 0.08 11.49 -5.01
CA GLY A 78 0.68 11.51 -3.69
C GLY A 78 2.12 11.02 -3.70
N ARG A 79 2.65 10.75 -2.50
CA ARG A 79 4.03 10.28 -2.31
C ARG A 79 4.07 9.13 -1.32
N ILE A 80 4.93 8.14 -1.58
CA ILE A 80 5.24 7.03 -0.68
C ILE A 80 6.75 6.94 -0.52
N THR A 81 7.19 7.00 0.73
CA THR A 81 8.59 6.84 1.12
C THR A 81 8.72 5.57 1.97
N TYR A 82 9.69 4.73 1.68
CA TYR A 82 10.01 3.51 2.41
C TYR A 82 11.46 3.59 2.91
N ASP A 83 11.66 3.49 4.22
CA ASP A 83 12.97 3.54 4.89
C ASP A 83 13.87 4.69 4.39
N GLY A 84 13.27 5.88 4.21
CA GLY A 84 13.94 7.09 3.72
C GLY A 84 14.04 7.23 2.20
N GLU A 85 13.70 6.20 1.44
CA GLU A 85 13.74 6.22 -0.03
C GLU A 85 12.35 6.47 -0.62
N VAL A 86 12.23 7.43 -1.54
CA VAL A 86 10.98 7.72 -2.26
C VAL A 86 10.73 6.64 -3.29
N ILE A 87 9.72 5.78 -3.05
CA ILE A 87 9.36 4.69 -3.96
C ILE A 87 8.27 5.08 -4.96
N PHE A 88 7.48 6.10 -4.65
CA PHE A 88 6.49 6.70 -5.54
C PHE A 88 6.34 8.19 -5.24
N ASP A 89 6.26 9.01 -6.28
CA ASP A 89 5.94 10.43 -6.18
C ASP A 89 5.35 10.92 -7.51
N SER A 90 4.10 11.37 -7.45
CA SER A 90 3.36 11.87 -8.62
C SER A 90 3.89 13.21 -9.14
N GLU A 91 4.46 14.06 -8.27
CA GLU A 91 4.98 15.38 -8.66
C GLU A 91 6.29 15.26 -9.44
N THR A 92 7.22 14.47 -8.92
CA THR A 92 8.52 14.23 -9.58
C THR A 92 8.45 13.11 -10.62
N LYS A 93 7.29 12.49 -10.82
CA LYS A 93 7.08 11.31 -11.68
C LYS A 93 8.01 10.14 -11.33
N THR A 94 8.34 10.01 -10.06
CA THR A 94 9.13 8.90 -9.55
C THR A 94 8.26 7.67 -9.34
N ALA A 95 8.63 6.55 -9.94
CA ALA A 95 8.00 5.25 -9.70
C ALA A 95 9.07 4.17 -9.85
N VAL A 96 9.71 3.81 -8.72
CA VAL A 96 10.80 2.83 -8.73
C VAL A 96 10.30 1.41 -9.01
N PRO A 97 11.13 0.53 -9.60
CA PRO A 97 10.79 -0.89 -9.74
C PRO A 97 10.57 -1.53 -8.36
N MET A 98 9.47 -2.26 -8.18
CA MET A 98 9.10 -2.82 -6.87
C MET A 98 9.78 -4.16 -6.52
N LYS A 99 10.50 -4.78 -7.44
CA LYS A 99 11.14 -6.08 -7.21
C LYS A 99 12.01 -6.12 -5.94
N PRO A 100 12.91 -5.15 -5.67
CA PRO A 100 13.73 -5.14 -4.44
C PRO A 100 12.92 -4.96 -3.15
N TYR A 101 11.71 -4.39 -3.24
CA TYR A 101 10.85 -4.11 -2.10
C TYR A 101 9.87 -5.25 -1.81
N ARG A 102 9.59 -6.16 -2.77
CA ARG A 102 8.66 -7.27 -2.58
C ARG A 102 9.10 -8.25 -1.49
N GLU A 103 10.39 -8.42 -1.30
CA GLU A 103 10.95 -9.25 -0.21
C GLU A 103 10.76 -8.60 1.17
N LYS A 104 10.68 -7.25 1.22
CA LYS A 104 10.58 -6.45 2.45
C LYS A 104 9.14 -6.08 2.80
N MET A 105 8.25 -5.97 1.80
CA MET A 105 6.85 -5.59 1.95
C MET A 105 5.96 -6.69 1.39
N GLN A 106 5.30 -7.43 2.28
CA GLN A 106 4.43 -8.54 1.91
C GLN A 106 3.01 -8.30 2.43
N MET A 107 2.05 -8.97 1.83
CA MET A 107 0.64 -8.92 2.21
C MET A 107 0.14 -10.32 2.52
N ILE A 108 -0.55 -10.45 3.65
CA ILE A 108 -1.35 -11.63 3.96
C ILE A 108 -2.77 -11.34 3.47
N PHE A 109 -3.28 -12.17 2.56
CA PHE A 109 -4.62 -12.01 2.02
C PHE A 109 -5.68 -12.51 3.01
N GLN A 110 -6.86 -11.91 2.97
CA GLN A 110 -7.96 -12.19 3.87
C GLN A 110 -8.50 -13.61 3.73
N ASP A 111 -8.50 -14.16 2.54
CA ASP A 111 -8.93 -15.54 2.24
C ASP A 111 -7.78 -16.33 1.61
N PRO A 112 -7.06 -17.13 2.42
CA PRO A 112 -6.00 -18.01 1.92
C PRO A 112 -6.53 -19.05 0.93
N SER A 113 -7.74 -19.55 1.14
CA SER A 113 -8.33 -20.60 0.30
C SER A 113 -8.61 -20.14 -1.12
N ALA A 114 -8.98 -18.86 -1.30
CA ALA A 114 -9.17 -18.26 -2.61
C ALA A 114 -7.85 -17.91 -3.31
N SER A 115 -6.73 -17.91 -2.57
CA SER A 115 -5.41 -17.54 -3.08
C SER A 115 -4.55 -18.75 -3.46
N LEU A 116 -4.95 -19.94 -3.07
CA LEU A 116 -4.24 -21.19 -3.30
C LEU A 116 -4.98 -22.03 -4.34
N ASP A 117 -4.25 -22.66 -5.27
CA ASP A 117 -4.85 -23.64 -6.19
C ASP A 117 -5.15 -24.93 -5.43
N PRO A 118 -6.44 -25.32 -5.28
CA PRO A 118 -6.83 -26.54 -4.55
C PRO A 118 -6.36 -27.85 -5.21
N ARG A 119 -5.79 -27.79 -6.40
CA ARG A 119 -5.24 -28.94 -7.13
C ARG A 119 -3.76 -29.18 -6.81
N MET A 120 -3.10 -28.21 -6.19
CA MET A 120 -1.69 -28.29 -5.84
C MET A 120 -1.51 -28.83 -4.43
N THR A 121 -0.46 -29.61 -4.23
CA THR A 121 -0.03 -30.01 -2.90
C THR A 121 0.65 -28.83 -2.16
N VAL A 122 0.70 -28.90 -0.82
CA VAL A 122 1.38 -27.87 -0.02
C VAL A 122 2.84 -27.68 -0.45
N GLY A 123 3.52 -28.77 -0.82
CA GLY A 123 4.91 -28.72 -1.31
C GLY A 123 5.04 -27.98 -2.63
N GLU A 124 4.12 -28.19 -3.57
CA GLU A 124 4.10 -27.48 -4.86
C GLU A 124 3.80 -25.99 -4.68
N ILE A 125 2.83 -25.64 -3.81
CA ILE A 125 2.50 -24.24 -3.51
C ILE A 125 3.68 -23.51 -2.90
N ILE A 126 4.40 -24.12 -1.96
CA ILE A 126 5.58 -23.51 -1.34
C ILE A 126 6.73 -23.43 -2.35
N GLY A 127 6.90 -24.45 -3.19
CA GLY A 127 7.97 -24.52 -4.17
C GLY A 127 7.77 -23.64 -5.40
N GLU A 128 6.55 -23.15 -5.68
CA GLU A 128 6.26 -22.29 -6.84
C GLU A 128 7.03 -20.95 -6.79
N ALA A 129 7.36 -20.47 -5.61
CA ALA A 129 8.08 -19.21 -5.42
C ALA A 129 9.61 -19.35 -5.43
N LEU A 130 10.15 -20.58 -5.50
CA LEU A 130 11.58 -20.88 -5.50
C LEU A 130 12.09 -21.18 -6.91
#